data_cccf6f741eb94c84445fbbfb0e58367d
#
_entry.id   cccf6f741eb94c84445fbbfb0e58367d
#
_cell.length_a   1.000
_cell.length_b   1.000
_cell.length_c   1.000
_cell.angle_alpha   90.00
_cell.angle_beta   90.00
_cell.angle_gamma   90.00
#
_symmetry.space_group_name_H-M   'P 1'
#
loop_
_entity.id
_entity.type
_entity.pdbx_description
1 polymer ?
#
loop_
_entity_poly.entity_id
_entity_poly.type
_entity_poly.pdbx_seq_one_letter_code
_entity_poly.pdbx_strand_id
1 'polypeptide(L)'
;MPRLAKKVILIVAFLLVGGILRWPLEKPLAAELRAERLIAKPLDARTSHDLDQTSIAIAMGGLRSLVAAMINLSDVITAWQDDDWLRLFGAVEQIHTLQPEVPYYWKSAARYAADDAYSYYGEQTKWSEGRRRIYQQEVFDKGVAYLDEGIATLPEEQALYELKARFYSDRFKPEQVDYEKAASVVEEALALPTASERLRREKLYLISRIPKRHEEALALAEDIFSNPSMRFPSVNSRLFVLQREVGVSNPLSVEEVFGTDGRAIRSLYNHYQRRDEGYPQQGVKEELERLLAKKQLPQALNPLENPDIIRIGGALLDIYEESPLDLPQNPRQDPGDWPLVIAQMQEFGPNSPATIRVLFSIYQTLSPHRSREPVPLSLIFPDKLTALRDLANYYYDDSHEYPREGVFEAMKKLDDDLALPTELSPVLSPPSDILTRKWMQSISQHQFKERSGQLAE
;
A
#
# COMPACT_ATOMS: atom_id res chain seq x y z
N MET A 1 -25.11 -15.90 -60.25
CA MET A 1 -24.39 -16.00 -58.95
C MET A 1 -25.32 -16.64 -57.94
N PRO A 2 -24.94 -17.67 -57.26
CA PRO A 2 -25.77 -18.31 -56.24
C PRO A 2 -26.11 -17.32 -55.12
N ARG A 3 -27.33 -17.39 -54.58
CA ARG A 3 -27.82 -16.47 -53.49
C ARG A 3 -26.87 -16.34 -52.30
N LEU A 4 -26.08 -17.35 -52.02
CA LEU A 4 -25.08 -17.39 -50.97
C LEU A 4 -23.91 -16.42 -51.26
N ALA A 5 -23.41 -16.36 -52.49
CA ALA A 5 -22.31 -15.49 -52.90
C ALA A 5 -22.70 -14.01 -52.75
N LYS A 6 -23.95 -13.66 -53.12
CA LYS A 6 -24.47 -12.26 -52.92
C LYS A 6 -24.52 -11.87 -51.42
N LYS A 7 -24.94 -12.80 -50.54
CA LYS A 7 -24.96 -12.53 -49.09
C LYS A 7 -23.55 -12.35 -48.53
N VAL A 8 -22.58 -13.18 -48.91
CA VAL A 8 -21.18 -13.06 -48.50
C VAL A 8 -20.59 -11.73 -48.96
N ILE A 9 -20.79 -11.36 -50.22
CA ILE A 9 -20.32 -10.07 -50.75
C ILE A 9 -20.93 -8.89 -49.98
N LEU A 10 -22.20 -8.98 -49.62
CA LEU A 10 -22.90 -7.91 -48.89
C LEU A 10 -22.38 -7.79 -47.46
N ILE A 11 -22.08 -8.91 -46.79
CA ILE A 11 -21.46 -8.92 -45.46
C ILE A 11 -20.05 -8.34 -45.52
N VAL A 12 -19.22 -8.75 -46.49
CA VAL A 12 -17.86 -8.23 -46.66
C VAL A 12 -17.88 -6.72 -46.98
N ALA A 13 -18.78 -6.29 -47.84
CA ALA A 13 -18.95 -4.86 -48.15
C ALA A 13 -19.38 -4.05 -46.90
N PHE A 14 -20.30 -4.58 -46.11
CA PHE A 14 -20.73 -3.95 -44.84
C PHE A 14 -19.59 -3.84 -43.83
N LEU A 15 -18.76 -4.90 -43.65
CA LEU A 15 -17.60 -4.88 -42.80
C LEU A 15 -16.54 -3.88 -43.26
N LEU A 16 -16.29 -3.78 -44.59
CA LEU A 16 -15.35 -2.83 -45.17
C LEU A 16 -15.82 -1.37 -44.98
N VAL A 17 -17.09 -1.09 -45.26
CA VAL A 17 -17.68 0.23 -45.06
C VAL A 17 -17.68 0.62 -43.58
N GLY A 18 -18.02 -0.33 -42.68
CA GLY A 18 -17.97 -0.14 -41.24
C GLY A 18 -16.57 0.15 -40.77
N GLY A 19 -15.55 -0.57 -41.28
CA GLY A 19 -14.15 -0.32 -40.98
C GLY A 19 -13.66 1.06 -41.42
N ILE A 20 -14.03 1.48 -42.64
CA ILE A 20 -13.66 2.80 -43.17
C ILE A 20 -14.32 3.94 -42.36
N LEU A 21 -15.58 3.81 -41.98
CA LEU A 21 -16.27 4.79 -41.16
C LEU A 21 -15.73 4.89 -39.71
N ARG A 22 -15.22 3.80 -39.22
CA ARG A 22 -14.64 3.74 -37.88
C ARG A 22 -13.21 4.29 -37.78
N TRP A 23 -12.44 4.24 -38.89
CA TRP A 23 -11.05 4.65 -38.98
C TRP A 23 -10.73 6.04 -38.38
N PRO A 24 -11.48 7.12 -38.66
CA PRO A 24 -11.21 8.44 -38.13
C PRO A 24 -11.43 8.54 -36.60
N LEU A 25 -12.25 7.66 -36.02
CA LEU A 25 -12.50 7.60 -34.58
C LEU A 25 -11.43 6.76 -33.87
N GLU A 26 -11.00 5.67 -34.49
CA GLU A 26 -10.01 4.77 -33.89
C GLU A 26 -8.58 5.32 -33.92
N LYS A 27 -8.23 6.09 -34.94
CA LYS A 27 -6.86 6.61 -35.09
C LYS A 27 -6.39 7.48 -33.91
N PRO A 28 -7.16 8.49 -33.43
CA PRO A 28 -6.78 9.28 -32.28
C PRO A 28 -6.80 8.46 -30.98
N LEU A 29 -7.81 7.61 -30.80
CA LEU A 29 -7.88 6.73 -29.62
C LEU A 29 -6.70 5.76 -29.55
N ALA A 30 -6.33 5.14 -30.67
CA ALA A 30 -5.18 4.26 -30.73
C ALA A 30 -3.84 5.00 -30.49
N ALA A 31 -3.75 6.28 -30.88
CA ALA A 31 -2.57 7.09 -30.58
C ALA A 31 -2.47 7.41 -29.08
N GLU A 32 -3.58 7.76 -28.44
CA GLU A 32 -3.68 7.99 -27.01
C GLU A 32 -3.33 6.73 -26.19
N LEU A 33 -3.94 5.59 -26.53
CA LEU A 33 -3.66 4.30 -25.89
C LEU A 33 -2.20 3.86 -26.04
N ARG A 34 -1.54 4.22 -27.18
CA ARG A 34 -0.10 3.98 -27.35
C ARG A 34 0.75 4.92 -26.50
N ALA A 35 0.36 6.18 -26.38
CA ALA A 35 1.04 7.13 -25.52
C ALA A 35 1.00 6.69 -24.06
N GLU A 36 -0.13 6.09 -23.64
CA GLU A 36 -0.32 5.49 -22.31
C GLU A 36 0.27 4.08 -22.17
N ARG A 37 0.91 3.53 -23.22
CA ARG A 37 1.47 2.18 -23.26
C ARG A 37 0.47 1.05 -22.98
N LEU A 38 -0.79 1.28 -23.25
CA LEU A 38 -1.87 0.30 -23.11
C LEU A 38 -1.99 -0.62 -24.32
N ILE A 39 -1.48 -0.22 -25.48
CA ILE A 39 -1.37 -1.05 -26.67
C ILE A 39 0.02 -0.92 -27.32
N ALA A 40 0.51 -2.01 -27.91
CA ALA A 40 1.81 -2.04 -28.57
C ALA A 40 1.87 -1.15 -29.82
N LYS A 41 3.08 -0.64 -30.13
CA LYS A 41 3.34 0.03 -31.40
C LYS A 41 3.10 -0.89 -32.58
N PRO A 42 2.71 -0.36 -33.76
CA PRO A 42 2.63 -1.17 -34.97
C PRO A 42 4.01 -1.80 -35.28
N LEU A 43 4.00 -3.02 -35.75
CA LEU A 43 5.23 -3.67 -36.21
C LEU A 43 5.85 -2.85 -37.34
N ASP A 44 7.17 -2.64 -37.30
CA ASP A 44 7.88 -1.95 -38.40
C ASP A 44 7.79 -2.81 -39.66
N ALA A 45 7.58 -2.17 -40.81
CA ALA A 45 7.43 -2.83 -42.10
C ALA A 45 8.63 -3.68 -42.51
N ARG A 46 9.82 -3.44 -41.92
CA ARG A 46 11.02 -4.25 -42.16
C ARG A 46 11.00 -5.60 -41.43
N THR A 47 10.41 -5.66 -40.24
CA THR A 47 10.23 -6.89 -39.45
C THR A 47 9.14 -7.78 -40.05
N SER A 48 8.26 -7.21 -40.87
CA SER A 48 7.14 -7.92 -41.49
C SER A 48 7.52 -8.69 -42.75
N HIS A 49 8.73 -8.50 -43.31
CA HIS A 49 9.11 -9.14 -44.56
C HIS A 49 9.47 -10.63 -44.42
N ASP A 50 9.75 -11.11 -43.20
CA ASP A 50 10.06 -12.51 -42.91
C ASP A 50 8.83 -13.36 -42.54
N LEU A 51 7.65 -12.75 -42.50
CA LEU A 51 6.40 -13.45 -42.19
C LEU A 51 5.46 -13.37 -43.38
N ASP A 52 5.25 -14.45 -44.08
CA ASP A 52 4.12 -14.69 -45.05
C ASP A 52 2.73 -14.46 -44.38
N GLN A 53 2.75 -13.98 -43.14
CA GLN A 53 1.59 -13.60 -42.28
C GLN A 53 1.43 -12.08 -42.14
N THR A 54 2.09 -11.28 -42.94
CA THR A 54 2.19 -9.81 -42.81
C THR A 54 0.86 -9.11 -42.85
N SER A 55 -0.06 -9.56 -43.69
CA SER A 55 -1.39 -8.95 -43.80
C SER A 55 -2.26 -9.21 -42.54
N ILE A 56 -2.07 -10.36 -41.90
CA ILE A 56 -2.74 -10.70 -40.64
C ILE A 56 -2.10 -9.90 -39.47
N ALA A 57 -0.78 -9.79 -39.45
CA ALA A 57 -0.07 -9.06 -38.40
C ALA A 57 -0.38 -7.54 -38.40
N ILE A 58 -0.52 -6.93 -39.59
CA ILE A 58 -0.93 -5.52 -39.72
C ILE A 58 -2.41 -5.33 -39.33
N ALA A 59 -3.30 -6.22 -39.76
CA ALA A 59 -4.70 -6.22 -39.35
C ALA A 59 -4.87 -6.52 -37.85
N MET A 60 -3.98 -7.32 -37.26
CA MET A 60 -3.99 -7.68 -35.85
C MET A 60 -3.35 -6.62 -34.93
N GLY A 61 -2.74 -5.56 -35.44
CA GLY A 61 -2.11 -4.54 -34.57
C GLY A 61 -3.06 -3.98 -33.48
N GLY A 62 -4.34 -3.81 -33.82
CA GLY A 62 -5.40 -3.46 -32.85
C GLY A 62 -5.98 -4.68 -32.10
N LEU A 63 -5.80 -5.90 -32.60
CA LEU A 63 -6.31 -7.13 -31.96
C LEU A 63 -5.32 -7.75 -30.99
N ARG A 64 -4.03 -7.37 -31.03
CA ARG A 64 -2.99 -7.93 -30.17
C ARG A 64 -3.28 -7.72 -28.68
N SER A 65 -3.75 -6.52 -28.30
CA SER A 65 -4.14 -6.22 -26.92
C SER A 65 -5.37 -7.00 -26.49
N LEU A 66 -6.35 -7.18 -27.39
CA LEU A 66 -7.53 -7.99 -27.12
C LEU A 66 -7.14 -9.48 -26.93
N VAL A 67 -6.28 -10.03 -27.79
CA VAL A 67 -5.81 -11.42 -27.68
C VAL A 67 -5.01 -11.60 -26.38
N ALA A 68 -4.10 -10.67 -26.07
CA ALA A 68 -3.37 -10.70 -24.81
C ALA A 68 -4.29 -10.64 -23.57
N ALA A 69 -5.31 -9.76 -23.61
CA ALA A 69 -6.30 -9.70 -22.54
C ALA A 69 -7.13 -10.98 -22.42
N MET A 70 -7.50 -11.61 -23.54
CA MET A 70 -8.21 -12.89 -23.54
C MET A 70 -7.35 -14.02 -22.96
N ILE A 71 -6.07 -14.12 -23.34
CA ILE A 71 -5.13 -15.10 -22.77
C ILE A 71 -4.98 -14.87 -21.26
N ASN A 72 -4.85 -13.60 -20.85
CA ASN A 72 -4.75 -13.27 -19.42
C ASN A 72 -6.00 -13.70 -18.64
N LEU A 73 -7.19 -13.45 -19.17
CA LEU A 73 -8.45 -13.79 -18.52
C LEU A 73 -8.77 -15.29 -18.53
N SER A 74 -8.46 -16.00 -19.62
CA SER A 74 -8.80 -17.41 -19.77
C SER A 74 -7.71 -18.34 -19.29
N ASP A 75 -6.46 -18.12 -19.71
CA ASP A 75 -5.38 -19.07 -19.45
C ASP A 75 -4.60 -18.75 -18.19
N VAL A 76 -4.19 -17.48 -18.01
CA VAL A 76 -3.40 -17.07 -16.84
C VAL A 76 -4.21 -17.20 -15.55
N ILE A 77 -5.44 -16.63 -15.51
CA ILE A 77 -6.26 -16.67 -14.30
C ILE A 77 -6.68 -18.09 -13.97
N THR A 78 -7.07 -18.90 -14.98
CA THR A 78 -7.46 -20.30 -14.75
C THR A 78 -6.27 -21.12 -14.26
N ALA A 79 -5.11 -21.02 -14.90
CA ALA A 79 -3.91 -21.72 -14.49
C ALA A 79 -3.45 -21.31 -13.07
N TRP A 80 -3.60 -20.02 -12.72
CA TRP A 80 -3.33 -19.52 -11.36
C TRP A 80 -4.27 -20.13 -10.32
N GLN A 81 -5.58 -20.25 -10.64
CA GLN A 81 -6.58 -20.88 -9.75
C GLN A 81 -6.35 -22.38 -9.58
N ASP A 82 -5.83 -23.04 -10.61
CA ASP A 82 -5.56 -24.48 -10.62
C ASP A 82 -4.15 -24.83 -10.12
N ASP A 83 -3.34 -23.84 -9.69
CA ASP A 83 -1.92 -23.98 -9.32
C ASP A 83 -1.05 -24.60 -10.45
N ASP A 84 -1.47 -24.46 -11.71
CA ASP A 84 -0.75 -24.94 -12.89
C ASP A 84 0.28 -23.91 -13.38
N TRP A 85 1.39 -23.83 -12.64
CA TRP A 85 2.45 -22.84 -12.89
C TRP A 85 3.10 -22.99 -14.26
N LEU A 86 3.20 -24.22 -14.78
CA LEU A 86 3.79 -24.44 -16.10
C LEU A 86 2.93 -23.84 -17.22
N ARG A 87 1.63 -24.07 -17.17
CA ARG A 87 0.66 -23.46 -18.09
C ARG A 87 0.61 -21.95 -17.95
N LEU A 88 0.62 -21.46 -16.72
CA LEU A 88 0.62 -20.03 -16.43
C LEU A 88 1.83 -19.32 -17.08
N PHE A 89 3.03 -19.83 -16.87
CA PHE A 89 4.24 -19.22 -17.44
C PHE A 89 4.24 -19.28 -18.97
N GLY A 90 3.76 -20.39 -19.58
CA GLY A 90 3.59 -20.46 -21.02
C GLY A 90 2.61 -19.41 -21.57
N ALA A 91 1.49 -19.17 -20.88
CA ALA A 91 0.53 -18.12 -21.26
C ALA A 91 1.11 -16.71 -21.12
N VAL A 92 1.85 -16.47 -20.04
CA VAL A 92 2.52 -15.18 -19.80
C VAL A 92 3.56 -14.87 -20.89
N GLU A 93 4.35 -15.83 -21.32
CA GLU A 93 5.34 -15.66 -22.41
C GLU A 93 4.67 -15.28 -23.74
N GLN A 94 3.48 -15.85 -24.01
CA GLN A 94 2.69 -15.44 -25.17
C GLN A 94 2.21 -13.98 -25.04
N ILE A 95 1.78 -13.57 -23.84
CA ILE A 95 1.36 -12.18 -23.59
C ILE A 95 2.55 -11.22 -23.79
N HIS A 96 3.73 -11.55 -23.29
CA HIS A 96 4.94 -10.72 -23.48
C HIS A 96 5.28 -10.56 -24.97
N THR A 97 5.12 -11.62 -25.77
CA THR A 97 5.29 -11.53 -27.23
C THR A 97 4.26 -10.58 -27.88
N LEU A 98 3.03 -10.60 -27.41
CA LEU A 98 1.96 -9.78 -27.95
C LEU A 98 2.01 -8.32 -27.46
N GLN A 99 2.40 -8.10 -26.22
CA GLN A 99 2.35 -6.80 -25.52
C GLN A 99 3.65 -6.51 -24.73
N PRO A 100 4.83 -6.48 -25.36
CA PRO A 100 6.10 -6.30 -24.68
C PRO A 100 6.25 -4.90 -24.03
N GLU A 101 5.55 -3.89 -24.57
CA GLU A 101 5.63 -2.51 -24.10
C GLU A 101 4.65 -2.20 -22.94
N VAL A 102 3.94 -3.19 -22.40
CA VAL A 102 2.98 -3.00 -21.30
C VAL A 102 3.60 -3.46 -19.97
N PRO A 103 4.00 -2.52 -19.08
CA PRO A 103 4.70 -2.85 -17.84
C PRO A 103 3.90 -3.75 -16.90
N TYR A 104 2.58 -3.67 -16.96
CA TYR A 104 1.67 -4.48 -16.15
C TYR A 104 1.94 -5.98 -16.32
N TYR A 105 2.11 -6.47 -17.54
CA TYR A 105 2.31 -7.90 -17.79
C TYR A 105 3.64 -8.40 -17.25
N TRP A 106 4.72 -7.63 -17.37
CA TRP A 106 6.02 -7.94 -16.78
C TRP A 106 5.96 -8.04 -15.25
N LYS A 107 5.32 -7.05 -14.61
CA LYS A 107 5.14 -7.03 -13.16
C LYS A 107 4.26 -8.18 -12.66
N SER A 108 3.19 -8.49 -13.37
CA SER A 108 2.29 -9.58 -13.00
C SER A 108 2.97 -10.93 -13.13
N ALA A 109 3.69 -11.17 -14.24
CA ALA A 109 4.47 -12.38 -14.46
C ALA A 109 5.51 -12.61 -13.35
N ALA A 110 6.24 -11.56 -13.02
CA ALA A 110 7.24 -11.60 -11.96
C ALA A 110 6.64 -11.96 -10.60
N ARG A 111 5.46 -11.38 -10.27
CA ARG A 111 4.74 -11.70 -9.02
C ARG A 111 4.19 -13.12 -9.01
N TYR A 112 3.58 -13.57 -10.10
CA TYR A 112 3.12 -14.95 -10.19
C TYR A 112 4.25 -15.95 -9.94
N ALA A 113 5.45 -15.65 -10.42
CA ALA A 113 6.61 -16.50 -10.19
C ALA A 113 7.19 -16.32 -8.77
N ALA A 114 7.66 -15.11 -8.43
CA ALA A 114 8.43 -14.87 -7.23
C ALA A 114 7.58 -14.68 -5.96
N ASP A 115 6.28 -14.41 -6.03
CA ASP A 115 5.39 -14.30 -4.87
C ASP A 115 4.48 -15.56 -4.78
N ASP A 116 3.61 -15.78 -5.77
CA ASP A 116 2.56 -16.81 -5.69
C ASP A 116 3.11 -18.23 -5.79
N ALA A 117 3.85 -18.54 -6.86
CA ALA A 117 4.46 -19.87 -7.03
C ALA A 117 5.52 -20.16 -5.93
N TYR A 118 6.27 -19.13 -5.51
CA TYR A 118 7.22 -19.27 -4.41
C TYR A 118 6.51 -19.69 -3.11
N SER A 119 5.40 -19.06 -2.76
CA SER A 119 4.58 -19.40 -1.60
C SER A 119 3.99 -20.80 -1.73
N TYR A 120 3.40 -21.12 -2.88
CA TYR A 120 2.85 -22.43 -3.18
C TYR A 120 3.86 -23.57 -2.94
N TYR A 121 5.08 -23.43 -3.49
CA TYR A 121 6.11 -24.45 -3.29
C TYR A 121 6.62 -24.52 -1.85
N GLY A 122 6.63 -23.40 -1.14
CA GLY A 122 6.95 -23.34 0.29
C GLY A 122 5.95 -24.12 1.17
N GLU A 123 4.68 -24.12 0.79
CA GLU A 123 3.59 -24.76 1.53
C GLU A 123 3.45 -26.27 1.26
N GLN A 124 4.26 -26.84 0.36
CA GLN A 124 4.20 -28.27 0.03
C GLN A 124 4.75 -29.15 1.16
N THR A 125 3.97 -29.33 2.22
CA THR A 125 4.39 -30.05 3.45
C THR A 125 4.78 -31.52 3.22
N LYS A 126 4.30 -32.12 2.12
CA LYS A 126 4.66 -33.51 1.74
C LYS A 126 6.06 -33.62 1.10
N TRP A 127 6.66 -32.50 0.73
CA TRP A 127 7.98 -32.48 0.12
C TRP A 127 9.06 -32.28 1.17
N SER A 128 10.27 -32.79 0.91
CA SER A 128 11.41 -32.47 1.73
C SER A 128 11.74 -30.98 1.64
N GLU A 129 12.30 -30.41 2.70
CA GLU A 129 12.72 -29.02 2.74
C GLU A 129 13.64 -28.64 1.57
N GLY A 130 14.64 -29.49 1.29
CA GLY A 130 15.55 -29.26 0.16
C GLY A 130 14.84 -29.21 -1.18
N ARG A 131 13.82 -30.05 -1.40
CA ARG A 131 13.02 -29.99 -2.62
C ARG A 131 12.22 -28.70 -2.72
N ARG A 132 11.58 -28.27 -1.64
CA ARG A 132 10.84 -27.00 -1.61
C ARG A 132 11.76 -25.83 -1.95
N ARG A 133 12.94 -25.75 -1.33
CA ARG A 133 13.93 -24.69 -1.57
C ARG A 133 14.39 -24.64 -3.03
N ILE A 134 14.60 -25.80 -3.68
CA ILE A 134 15.00 -25.83 -5.10
C ILE A 134 13.91 -25.20 -5.97
N TYR A 135 12.64 -25.60 -5.80
CA TYR A 135 11.55 -25.03 -6.59
C TYR A 135 11.29 -23.56 -6.25
N GLN A 136 11.41 -23.18 -4.99
CA GLN A 136 11.31 -21.77 -4.58
C GLN A 136 12.40 -20.91 -5.23
N GLN A 137 13.62 -21.41 -5.28
CA GLN A 137 14.72 -20.71 -5.97
C GLN A 137 14.45 -20.58 -7.46
N GLU A 138 14.02 -21.67 -8.11
CA GLU A 138 13.74 -21.69 -9.55
C GLU A 138 12.67 -20.66 -9.94
N VAL A 139 11.56 -20.61 -9.21
CA VAL A 139 10.50 -19.65 -9.51
C VAL A 139 10.86 -18.22 -9.10
N PHE A 140 11.66 -18.03 -8.07
CA PHE A 140 12.20 -16.72 -7.72
C PHE A 140 13.09 -16.17 -8.83
N ASP A 141 14.04 -16.99 -9.31
CA ASP A 141 14.93 -16.62 -10.41
C ASP A 141 14.15 -16.33 -11.70
N LYS A 142 13.09 -17.11 -11.96
CA LYS A 142 12.18 -16.84 -13.08
C LYS A 142 11.47 -15.49 -12.95
N GLY A 143 11.01 -15.14 -11.74
CA GLY A 143 10.40 -13.84 -11.46
C GLY A 143 11.37 -12.68 -11.67
N VAL A 144 12.63 -12.83 -11.23
CA VAL A 144 13.69 -11.86 -11.49
C VAL A 144 13.99 -11.74 -12.98
N ALA A 145 14.07 -12.87 -13.71
CA ALA A 145 14.30 -12.87 -15.15
C ALA A 145 13.22 -12.11 -15.93
N TYR A 146 11.94 -12.28 -15.57
CA TYR A 146 10.86 -11.47 -16.17
C TYR A 146 11.04 -9.97 -15.95
N LEU A 147 11.56 -9.56 -14.80
CA LEU A 147 11.86 -8.13 -14.56
C LEU A 147 13.07 -7.66 -15.36
N ASP A 148 14.10 -8.51 -15.51
CA ASP A 148 15.28 -8.18 -16.33
C ASP A 148 14.90 -7.98 -17.80
N GLU A 149 14.09 -8.87 -18.36
CA GLU A 149 13.57 -8.77 -19.72
C GLU A 149 12.65 -7.54 -19.87
N GLY A 150 11.80 -7.30 -18.88
CA GLY A 150 10.93 -6.13 -18.82
C GLY A 150 11.73 -4.82 -18.78
N ILE A 151 12.78 -4.74 -17.97
CA ILE A 151 13.68 -3.58 -17.88
C ILE A 151 14.45 -3.39 -19.21
N ALA A 152 14.94 -4.47 -19.81
CA ALA A 152 15.60 -4.40 -21.12
C ALA A 152 14.65 -3.86 -22.21
N THR A 153 13.37 -4.18 -22.13
CA THR A 153 12.34 -3.72 -23.07
C THR A 153 11.85 -2.30 -22.76
N LEU A 154 11.75 -1.95 -21.48
CA LEU A 154 11.18 -0.71 -20.95
C LEU A 154 12.16 -0.07 -19.94
N PRO A 155 13.33 0.40 -20.39
CA PRO A 155 14.41 0.85 -19.50
C PRO A 155 14.06 2.09 -18.67
N GLU A 156 13.04 2.86 -19.05
CA GLU A 156 12.59 4.05 -18.31
C GLU A 156 11.45 3.76 -17.31
N GLU A 157 10.98 2.50 -17.23
CA GLU A 157 9.85 2.12 -16.36
C GLU A 157 10.32 1.85 -14.93
N GLN A 158 10.32 2.89 -14.09
CA GLN A 158 10.78 2.85 -12.70
C GLN A 158 10.14 1.71 -11.88
N ALA A 159 8.87 1.38 -12.13
CA ALA A 159 8.13 0.39 -11.36
C ALA A 159 8.66 -1.06 -11.51
N LEU A 160 9.41 -1.35 -12.58
CA LEU A 160 10.07 -2.66 -12.75
C LEU A 160 11.29 -2.77 -11.83
N TYR A 161 12.10 -1.73 -11.75
CA TYR A 161 13.25 -1.67 -10.84
C TYR A 161 12.79 -1.73 -9.37
N GLU A 162 11.75 -0.97 -9.01
CA GLU A 162 11.19 -1.01 -7.65
C GLU A 162 10.73 -2.43 -7.26
N LEU A 163 10.06 -3.13 -8.16
CA LEU A 163 9.62 -4.49 -7.90
C LEU A 163 10.80 -5.45 -7.77
N LYS A 164 11.82 -5.31 -8.61
CA LYS A 164 13.04 -6.13 -8.54
C LYS A 164 13.82 -5.90 -7.24
N ALA A 165 13.98 -4.64 -6.82
CA ALA A 165 14.60 -4.29 -5.54
C ALA A 165 13.81 -4.86 -4.36
N ARG A 166 12.47 -4.81 -4.43
CA ARG A 166 11.60 -5.41 -3.42
C ARG A 166 11.82 -6.92 -3.32
N PHE A 167 11.97 -7.65 -4.41
CA PHE A 167 12.23 -9.08 -4.36
C PHE A 167 13.50 -9.41 -3.60
N TYR A 168 14.60 -8.69 -3.84
CA TYR A 168 15.85 -8.87 -3.12
C TYR A 168 15.84 -8.36 -1.67
N SER A 169 14.81 -7.63 -1.24
CA SER A 169 14.70 -7.11 0.13
C SER A 169 13.49 -7.65 0.91
N ASP A 170 12.80 -8.65 0.38
CA ASP A 170 11.60 -9.23 0.97
C ASP A 170 11.94 -10.12 2.17
N ARG A 171 11.64 -9.64 3.38
CA ARG A 171 11.85 -10.37 4.64
C ARG A 171 11.11 -11.71 4.74
N PHE A 172 10.05 -11.90 3.96
CA PHE A 172 9.31 -13.17 3.93
C PHE A 172 10.01 -14.23 3.09
N LYS A 173 11.08 -13.87 2.41
CA LYS A 173 11.94 -14.75 1.62
C LYS A 173 13.40 -14.65 2.11
N PRO A 174 13.68 -15.01 3.36
CA PRO A 174 14.98 -14.73 4.00
C PRO A 174 16.18 -15.30 3.23
N GLU A 175 15.99 -16.39 2.49
CA GLU A 175 17.03 -17.02 1.68
C GLU A 175 17.35 -16.23 0.40
N GLN A 176 16.45 -15.31 0.00
CA GLN A 176 16.58 -14.49 -1.20
C GLN A 176 17.01 -13.05 -0.89
N VAL A 177 17.10 -12.70 0.40
CA VAL A 177 17.46 -11.33 0.80
C VAL A 177 18.91 -11.03 0.42
N ASP A 178 19.08 -10.00 -0.39
CA ASP A 178 20.37 -9.44 -0.80
C ASP A 178 20.24 -7.91 -0.91
N TYR A 179 20.53 -7.22 0.18
CA TYR A 179 20.40 -5.78 0.25
C TYR A 179 21.36 -5.03 -0.68
N GLU A 180 22.54 -5.61 -0.99
CA GLU A 180 23.46 -5.02 -1.97
C GLU A 180 22.87 -5.05 -3.38
N LYS A 181 22.32 -6.19 -3.82
CA LYS A 181 21.60 -6.26 -5.11
C LYS A 181 20.38 -5.35 -5.13
N ALA A 182 19.59 -5.32 -4.05
CA ALA A 182 18.44 -4.42 -3.96
C ALA A 182 18.87 -2.95 -4.09
N ALA A 183 19.93 -2.54 -3.41
CA ALA A 183 20.47 -1.19 -3.48
C ALA A 183 20.99 -0.85 -4.88
N SER A 184 21.73 -1.75 -5.51
CA SER A 184 22.21 -1.58 -6.89
C SER A 184 21.06 -1.34 -7.88
N VAL A 185 19.98 -2.11 -7.79
CA VAL A 185 18.80 -1.93 -8.64
C VAL A 185 18.12 -0.57 -8.40
N VAL A 186 18.05 -0.11 -7.14
CA VAL A 186 17.49 1.23 -6.85
C VAL A 186 18.43 2.34 -7.36
N GLU A 187 19.74 2.14 -7.33
CA GLU A 187 20.73 3.07 -7.90
C GLU A 187 20.59 3.20 -9.42
N GLU A 188 20.36 2.08 -10.11
CA GLU A 188 20.02 2.10 -11.54
C GLU A 188 18.74 2.91 -11.80
N ALA A 189 17.70 2.69 -10.99
CA ALA A 189 16.45 3.44 -11.11
C ALA A 189 16.61 4.93 -10.81
N LEU A 190 17.48 5.31 -9.88
CA LEU A 190 17.80 6.71 -9.57
C LEU A 190 18.53 7.44 -10.69
N ALA A 191 19.18 6.72 -11.61
CA ALA A 191 19.78 7.30 -12.80
C ALA A 191 18.76 7.65 -13.91
N LEU A 192 17.49 7.22 -13.77
CA LEU A 192 16.43 7.53 -14.73
C LEU A 192 16.03 9.01 -14.67
N PRO A 193 15.70 9.63 -15.81
CA PRO A 193 15.21 11.02 -15.84
C PRO A 193 13.93 11.23 -15.04
N THR A 194 13.13 10.17 -14.87
CA THR A 194 11.83 10.15 -14.18
C THR A 194 11.95 9.73 -12.72
N ALA A 195 13.16 9.59 -12.18
CA ALA A 195 13.41 9.10 -10.84
C ALA A 195 12.65 9.91 -9.76
N SER A 196 11.87 9.23 -8.95
CA SER A 196 11.10 9.88 -7.88
C SER A 196 11.93 10.03 -6.61
N GLU A 197 11.65 11.08 -5.81
CA GLU A 197 12.25 11.27 -4.48
C GLU A 197 11.98 10.10 -3.53
N ARG A 198 10.97 9.29 -3.81
CA ARG A 198 10.69 8.06 -3.06
C ARG A 198 11.83 7.06 -3.17
N LEU A 199 12.46 6.93 -4.35
CA LEU A 199 13.62 6.03 -4.55
C LEU A 199 14.81 6.39 -3.68
N ARG A 200 15.05 7.69 -3.42
CA ARG A 200 16.13 8.11 -2.51
C ARG A 200 15.91 7.59 -1.09
N ARG A 201 14.67 7.60 -0.61
CA ARG A 201 14.33 7.01 0.70
C ARG A 201 14.45 5.50 0.68
N GLU A 202 14.04 4.86 -0.41
CA GLU A 202 14.18 3.42 -0.58
C GLU A 202 15.66 2.99 -0.57
N LYS A 203 16.52 3.73 -1.30
CA LYS A 203 17.98 3.55 -1.21
C LYS A 203 18.45 3.67 0.24
N LEU A 204 18.07 4.72 0.96
CA LEU A 204 18.44 4.90 2.36
C LEU A 204 18.05 3.69 3.21
N TYR A 205 16.84 3.16 3.04
CA TYR A 205 16.38 2.01 3.82
C TYR A 205 17.15 0.72 3.51
N LEU A 206 17.58 0.55 2.28
CA LEU A 206 18.39 -0.60 1.86
C LEU A 206 19.82 -0.50 2.39
N ILE A 207 20.52 0.60 2.08
CA ILE A 207 21.92 0.75 2.46
C ILE A 207 22.13 0.88 4.00
N SER A 208 21.10 1.33 4.73
CA SER A 208 21.14 1.31 6.21
C SER A 208 21.23 -0.09 6.81
N ARG A 209 20.91 -1.14 6.06
CA ARG A 209 21.03 -2.54 6.48
C ARG A 209 22.38 -3.16 6.13
N ILE A 210 23.24 -2.39 5.45
CA ILE A 210 24.54 -2.85 4.97
C ILE A 210 25.63 -2.18 5.80
N PRO A 211 26.28 -2.87 6.76
CA PRO A 211 27.23 -2.24 7.69
C PRO A 211 28.34 -1.46 6.98
N LYS A 212 28.84 -1.94 5.85
CA LYS A 212 29.91 -1.29 5.08
C LYS A 212 29.47 0.03 4.42
N ARG A 213 28.16 0.31 4.38
CA ARG A 213 27.59 1.50 3.71
C ARG A 213 26.96 2.47 4.72
N HIS A 214 27.17 2.32 6.03
CA HIS A 214 26.56 3.19 7.03
C HIS A 214 26.98 4.66 6.89
N GLU A 215 28.21 4.96 6.50
CA GLU A 215 28.66 6.35 6.22
C GLU A 215 27.90 6.94 5.03
N GLU A 216 27.74 6.16 3.95
CA GLU A 216 26.94 6.58 2.78
C GLU A 216 25.46 6.77 3.17
N ALA A 217 24.92 5.84 3.97
CA ALA A 217 23.56 5.93 4.45
C ALA A 217 23.34 7.18 5.33
N LEU A 218 24.32 7.52 6.17
CA LEU A 218 24.28 8.73 6.98
C LEU A 218 24.25 9.98 6.11
N ALA A 219 25.16 10.10 5.16
CA ALA A 219 25.23 11.25 4.26
C ALA A 219 23.90 11.43 3.46
N LEU A 220 23.32 10.31 2.98
CA LEU A 220 22.03 10.34 2.30
C LEU A 220 20.87 10.71 3.25
N ALA A 221 20.89 10.22 4.50
CA ALA A 221 19.89 10.57 5.49
C ALA A 221 19.92 12.06 5.84
N GLU A 222 21.11 12.65 6.00
CA GLU A 222 21.31 14.08 6.26
C GLU A 222 20.83 14.93 5.10
N ASP A 223 21.14 14.53 3.88
CA ASP A 223 20.68 15.23 2.68
C ASP A 223 19.14 15.20 2.55
N ILE A 224 18.50 14.04 2.73
CA ILE A 224 17.04 13.92 2.75
C ILE A 224 16.43 14.75 3.90
N PHE A 225 17.01 14.69 5.09
CA PHE A 225 16.53 15.42 6.27
C PHE A 225 16.65 16.94 6.13
N SER A 226 17.61 17.45 5.32
CA SER A 226 17.75 18.86 5.03
C SER A 226 16.47 19.47 4.42
N ASN A 227 15.69 18.68 3.71
CA ASN A 227 14.39 19.08 3.16
C ASN A 227 13.26 18.79 4.16
N PRO A 228 12.59 19.81 4.74
CA PRO A 228 11.54 19.62 5.74
C PRO A 228 10.37 18.75 5.27
N SER A 229 10.03 18.79 3.96
CA SER A 229 8.93 17.99 3.40
C SER A 229 9.26 16.49 3.32
N MET A 230 10.53 16.13 3.47
CA MET A 230 11.02 14.75 3.39
C MET A 230 11.35 14.14 4.76
N ARG A 231 11.10 14.87 5.85
CA ARG A 231 11.33 14.40 7.23
C ARG A 231 10.28 13.40 7.69
N PHE A 232 10.26 12.25 7.03
CA PHE A 232 9.38 11.15 7.45
C PHE A 232 9.89 10.48 8.74
N PRO A 233 9.01 9.95 9.60
CA PRO A 233 9.40 9.27 10.84
C PRO A 233 10.47 8.19 10.64
N SER A 234 10.39 7.46 9.52
CA SER A 234 11.36 6.43 9.16
C SER A 234 12.73 7.00 8.76
N VAL A 235 12.79 8.16 8.10
CA VAL A 235 14.04 8.87 7.79
C VAL A 235 14.67 9.40 9.06
N ASN A 236 13.86 10.04 9.92
CA ASN A 236 14.31 10.58 11.19
C ASN A 236 14.95 9.50 12.07
N SER A 237 14.32 8.32 12.16
CA SER A 237 14.88 7.20 12.93
C SER A 237 16.22 6.72 12.37
N ARG A 238 16.36 6.64 11.02
CA ARG A 238 17.64 6.24 10.40
C ARG A 238 18.72 7.26 10.66
N LEU A 239 18.42 8.55 10.48
CA LEU A 239 19.37 9.62 10.78
C LEU A 239 19.85 9.54 12.22
N PHE A 240 18.92 9.45 13.18
CA PHE A 240 19.23 9.37 14.61
C PHE A 240 20.16 8.20 14.93
N VAL A 241 19.87 7.03 14.38
CA VAL A 241 20.62 5.79 14.67
C VAL A 241 21.95 5.79 13.94
N LEU A 242 21.98 6.17 12.66
CA LEU A 242 23.21 6.18 11.86
C LEU A 242 24.25 7.17 12.39
N GLN A 243 23.85 8.34 12.90
CA GLN A 243 24.80 9.26 13.56
C GLN A 243 25.51 8.62 14.76
N ARG A 244 24.82 7.77 15.50
CA ARG A 244 25.38 7.03 16.65
C ARG A 244 26.20 5.82 16.22
N GLU A 245 25.73 5.13 15.23
CA GLU A 245 26.41 3.94 14.65
C GLU A 245 27.76 4.31 14.04
N VAL A 246 27.83 5.42 13.30
CA VAL A 246 29.06 5.92 12.69
C VAL A 246 29.95 6.67 13.69
N GLY A 247 29.41 7.01 14.87
CA GLY A 247 30.16 7.68 15.93
C GLY A 247 30.36 9.19 15.70
N VAL A 248 29.33 9.90 15.21
CA VAL A 248 29.36 11.35 15.05
C VAL A 248 29.60 12.03 16.40
N SER A 249 30.57 12.92 16.50
CA SER A 249 30.99 13.54 17.78
C SER A 249 29.88 14.37 18.44
N ASN A 250 29.05 15.04 17.65
CA ASN A 250 27.90 15.83 18.11
C ASN A 250 26.65 15.43 17.32
N PRO A 251 26.02 14.27 17.66
CA PRO A 251 24.82 13.84 16.98
C PRO A 251 23.65 14.78 17.33
N LEU A 252 22.73 14.97 16.40
CA LEU A 252 21.52 15.74 16.61
C LEU A 252 20.74 15.20 17.82
N SER A 253 20.18 16.13 18.60
CA SER A 253 19.30 15.81 19.73
C SER A 253 17.97 15.22 19.28
N VAL A 254 17.26 14.60 20.19
CA VAL A 254 15.89 14.10 19.94
C VAL A 254 14.96 15.19 19.45
N GLU A 255 15.05 16.38 20.04
CA GLU A 255 14.22 17.52 19.69
C GLU A 255 14.49 18.01 18.25
N GLU A 256 15.77 18.08 17.85
CA GLU A 256 16.16 18.47 16.49
C GLU A 256 15.69 17.48 15.44
N VAL A 257 15.73 16.17 15.74
CA VAL A 257 15.38 15.10 14.78
C VAL A 257 13.87 14.86 14.73
N PHE A 258 13.19 14.80 15.89
CA PHE A 258 11.79 14.37 15.97
C PHE A 258 10.81 15.49 16.31
N GLY A 259 11.30 16.60 16.84
CA GLY A 259 10.49 17.73 17.30
C GLY A 259 9.91 17.54 18.69
N THR A 260 9.30 16.39 18.99
CA THR A 260 8.71 16.08 20.31
C THR A 260 9.11 14.71 20.82
N ASP A 261 9.09 14.54 22.16
CA ASP A 261 9.37 13.25 22.80
C ASP A 261 8.40 12.14 22.34
N GLY A 262 7.11 12.46 22.15
CA GLY A 262 6.13 11.48 21.69
C GLY A 262 6.39 10.96 20.27
N ARG A 263 6.75 11.87 19.35
CA ARG A 263 7.17 11.48 17.99
C ARG A 263 8.45 10.65 18.01
N ALA A 264 9.39 10.98 18.89
CA ALA A 264 10.60 10.22 19.09
C ALA A 264 10.30 8.80 19.59
N ILE A 265 9.51 8.66 20.66
CA ILE A 265 9.11 7.34 21.20
C ILE A 265 8.49 6.49 20.10
N ARG A 266 7.50 7.01 19.37
CA ARG A 266 6.86 6.28 18.27
C ARG A 266 7.84 5.86 17.18
N SER A 267 8.69 6.78 16.75
CA SER A 267 9.60 6.53 15.63
C SER A 267 10.71 5.55 16.00
N LEU A 268 11.30 5.72 17.18
CA LEU A 268 12.36 4.84 17.68
C LEU A 268 11.81 3.47 18.04
N TYR A 269 10.61 3.38 18.61
CA TYR A 269 9.98 2.10 18.91
C TYR A 269 9.67 1.31 17.62
N ASN A 270 9.08 1.95 16.62
CA ASN A 270 8.88 1.33 15.31
C ASN A 270 10.20 0.87 14.67
N HIS A 271 11.28 1.59 14.90
CA HIS A 271 12.62 1.19 14.47
C HIS A 271 13.13 -0.01 15.27
N TYR A 272 12.99 0.01 16.59
CA TYR A 272 13.39 -1.07 17.50
C TYR A 272 12.68 -2.39 17.19
N GLN A 273 11.41 -2.35 16.86
CA GLN A 273 10.67 -3.55 16.46
C GLN A 273 11.20 -4.21 15.19
N ARG A 274 11.91 -3.44 14.36
CA ARG A 274 12.50 -3.93 13.11
C ARG A 274 13.98 -4.33 13.28
N ARG A 275 14.45 -4.57 14.51
CA ARG A 275 15.85 -4.94 14.82
C ARG A 275 16.30 -6.21 14.09
N ASP A 276 15.38 -7.16 13.90
CA ASP A 276 15.66 -8.43 13.24
C ASP A 276 15.72 -8.28 11.70
N GLU A 277 15.44 -7.09 11.17
CA GLU A 277 15.52 -6.79 9.72
C GLU A 277 16.89 -6.23 9.30
N GLY A 278 17.91 -6.31 10.14
CA GLY A 278 19.28 -5.89 9.83
C GLY A 278 19.56 -4.39 9.96
N TYR A 279 18.63 -3.60 10.49
CA TYR A 279 18.89 -2.19 10.78
C TYR A 279 19.79 -1.99 11.98
N PRO A 280 20.72 -1.00 11.98
CA PRO A 280 21.52 -0.65 13.14
C PRO A 280 20.61 -0.20 14.29
N GLN A 281 21.01 -0.52 15.54
CA GLN A 281 20.19 -0.27 16.73
C GLN A 281 20.92 0.59 17.77
N GLN A 282 22.05 1.18 17.42
CA GLN A 282 22.89 1.90 18.37
C GLN A 282 22.15 3.06 19.05
N GLY A 283 22.05 3.02 20.37
CA GLY A 283 21.41 4.05 21.19
C GLY A 283 19.88 4.07 21.17
N VAL A 284 19.22 3.15 20.44
CA VAL A 284 17.74 3.16 20.30
C VAL A 284 17.07 2.78 21.61
N LYS A 285 17.49 1.69 22.23
CA LYS A 285 16.86 1.17 23.46
C LYS A 285 17.09 2.13 24.62
N GLU A 286 18.31 2.57 24.79
CA GLU A 286 18.71 3.51 25.84
C GLU A 286 17.91 4.82 25.75
N GLU A 287 17.74 5.33 24.53
CA GLU A 287 16.98 6.56 24.33
C GLU A 287 15.48 6.35 24.55
N LEU A 288 14.93 5.20 24.13
CA LEU A 288 13.55 4.84 24.44
C LEU A 288 13.32 4.77 25.96
N GLU A 289 14.18 4.07 26.69
CA GLU A 289 14.10 3.96 28.17
C GLU A 289 14.15 5.34 28.83
N ARG A 290 15.05 6.23 28.36
CA ARG A 290 15.16 7.61 28.85
C ARG A 290 13.89 8.42 28.60
N LEU A 291 13.34 8.36 27.39
CA LEU A 291 12.14 9.10 27.01
C LEU A 291 10.89 8.61 27.73
N LEU A 292 10.74 7.28 27.86
CA LEU A 292 9.62 6.66 28.57
C LEU A 292 9.65 7.01 30.06
N ALA A 293 10.83 6.99 30.70
CA ALA A 293 11.00 7.43 32.08
C ALA A 293 10.66 8.92 32.26
N LYS A 294 11.09 9.80 31.33
CA LYS A 294 10.77 11.22 31.34
C LYS A 294 9.26 11.48 31.22
N LYS A 295 8.55 10.72 30.38
CA LYS A 295 7.12 10.89 30.12
C LYS A 295 6.23 10.24 31.16
N GLN A 296 6.75 9.36 32.00
CA GLN A 296 5.96 8.59 32.99
C GLN A 296 4.71 7.94 32.36
N LEU A 297 4.88 7.37 31.15
CA LEU A 297 3.78 6.71 30.45
C LEU A 297 3.21 5.58 31.30
N PRO A 298 1.89 5.41 31.31
CA PRO A 298 1.26 4.24 31.91
C PRO A 298 1.85 2.96 31.35
N GLN A 299 1.96 1.91 32.18
CA GLN A 299 2.51 0.62 31.78
C GLN A 299 1.86 0.06 30.51
N ALA A 300 0.55 0.30 30.35
CA ALA A 300 -0.21 -0.07 29.15
C ALA A 300 0.30 0.56 27.85
N LEU A 301 0.86 1.75 27.93
CA LEU A 301 1.40 2.51 26.78
C LEU A 301 2.90 2.40 26.66
N ASN A 302 3.56 1.75 27.62
CA ASN A 302 5.00 1.51 27.57
C ASN A 302 5.30 0.34 26.61
N PRO A 303 5.87 0.63 25.43
CA PRO A 303 6.13 -0.41 24.44
C PRO A 303 7.18 -1.43 24.87
N LEU A 304 8.08 -1.06 25.78
CA LEU A 304 9.11 -1.99 26.27
C LEU A 304 8.53 -2.97 27.30
N GLU A 305 7.49 -2.57 28.04
CA GLU A 305 6.80 -3.43 29.01
C GLU A 305 5.66 -4.23 28.38
N ASN A 306 5.06 -3.72 27.31
CA ASN A 306 4.05 -4.38 26.52
C ASN A 306 4.52 -4.57 25.06
N PRO A 307 5.36 -5.58 24.80
CA PRO A 307 5.89 -5.84 23.47
C PRO A 307 4.83 -6.19 22.43
N ASP A 308 3.62 -6.55 22.88
CA ASP A 308 2.46 -6.82 22.04
C ASP A 308 1.84 -5.55 21.44
N ILE A 309 2.22 -4.38 21.91
CA ILE A 309 1.88 -3.11 21.25
C ILE A 309 2.76 -2.96 20.00
N ILE A 310 2.27 -3.43 18.88
CA ILE A 310 3.01 -3.47 17.62
C ILE A 310 3.35 -2.07 17.09
N ARG A 311 2.50 -1.08 17.37
CA ARG A 311 2.71 0.32 16.99
C ARG A 311 2.01 1.26 17.95
N ILE A 312 2.74 2.22 18.50
CA ILE A 312 2.13 3.31 19.26
C ILE A 312 1.64 4.36 18.26
N GLY A 313 0.35 4.62 18.27
CA GLY A 313 -0.25 5.65 17.42
C GLY A 313 0.20 7.04 17.80
N GLY A 314 0.52 7.88 16.79
CA GLY A 314 0.79 9.29 17.02
C GLY A 314 -0.37 9.98 17.73
N ALA A 315 -1.60 9.67 17.31
CA ALA A 315 -2.79 10.22 17.94
C ALA A 315 -2.88 9.89 19.44
N LEU A 316 -2.50 8.67 19.85
CA LEU A 316 -2.50 8.29 21.26
C LEU A 316 -1.47 9.07 22.06
N LEU A 317 -0.27 9.23 21.55
CA LEU A 317 0.80 10.01 22.20
C LEU A 317 0.51 11.49 22.17
N ASP A 318 -0.05 12.01 21.09
CA ASP A 318 -0.48 13.43 20.98
C ASP A 318 -1.61 13.71 21.98
N ILE A 319 -2.62 12.84 22.11
CA ILE A 319 -3.67 12.94 23.13
C ILE A 319 -3.07 12.90 24.54
N TYR A 320 -2.09 12.02 24.79
CA TYR A 320 -1.42 11.93 26.08
C TYR A 320 -0.58 13.17 26.40
N GLU A 321 0.07 13.77 25.40
CA GLU A 321 0.87 15.00 25.58
C GLU A 321 -0.01 16.24 25.82
N GLU A 322 -1.13 16.37 25.12
CA GLU A 322 -2.04 17.50 25.23
C GLU A 322 -2.99 17.42 26.43
N SER A 323 -3.40 16.23 26.79
CA SER A 323 -4.28 15.95 27.94
C SER A 323 -3.82 14.66 28.57
N PRO A 324 -2.90 14.70 29.55
CA PRO A 324 -2.47 13.49 30.24
C PRO A 324 -3.69 12.78 30.82
N LEU A 325 -4.09 11.68 30.17
CA LEU A 325 -5.15 10.82 30.66
C LEU A 325 -4.64 10.19 31.95
N ASP A 326 -5.39 10.28 33.04
CA ASP A 326 -5.18 9.41 34.19
C ASP A 326 -5.60 7.99 33.79
N LEU A 327 -4.85 7.40 32.90
CA LEU A 327 -5.07 6.03 32.50
C LEU A 327 -4.74 5.10 33.66
N PRO A 328 -5.46 4.00 33.85
CA PRO A 328 -5.14 3.05 34.92
C PRO A 328 -3.67 2.60 34.77
N GLN A 329 -2.91 2.70 35.85
CA GLN A 329 -1.49 2.37 35.87
C GLN A 329 -1.22 0.89 35.52
N ASN A 330 -2.24 0.04 35.63
CA ASN A 330 -2.16 -1.37 35.24
C ASN A 330 -3.44 -1.81 34.53
N PRO A 331 -3.41 -1.99 33.21
CA PRO A 331 -4.57 -2.42 32.43
C PRO A 331 -5.08 -3.82 32.79
N ARG A 332 -4.24 -4.65 33.42
CA ARG A 332 -4.65 -5.96 33.93
C ARG A 332 -5.53 -5.87 35.21
N GLN A 333 -5.52 -4.73 35.87
CA GLN A 333 -6.35 -4.48 37.08
C GLN A 333 -7.69 -3.84 36.74
N ASP A 334 -7.83 -3.26 35.53
CA ASP A 334 -9.10 -2.71 35.04
C ASP A 334 -9.48 -3.48 33.78
N PRO A 335 -10.28 -4.57 33.93
CA PRO A 335 -10.49 -5.56 32.87
C PRO A 335 -11.38 -5.11 31.71
N GLY A 336 -11.96 -3.89 31.74
CA GLY A 336 -12.94 -3.49 30.73
C GLY A 336 -12.33 -3.20 29.37
N ASP A 337 -11.43 -2.20 29.29
CA ASP A 337 -11.20 -1.49 28.03
C ASP A 337 -9.82 -1.67 27.41
N TRP A 338 -8.78 -1.87 28.23
CA TRP A 338 -7.40 -1.91 27.76
C TRP A 338 -7.01 -3.13 26.93
N PRO A 339 -7.44 -4.35 27.25
CA PRO A 339 -7.15 -5.50 26.38
C PRO A 339 -7.67 -5.29 24.95
N LEU A 340 -8.77 -4.56 24.83
CA LEU A 340 -9.41 -4.27 23.57
C LEU A 340 -8.62 -3.24 22.75
N VAL A 341 -8.13 -2.15 23.39
CA VAL A 341 -7.25 -1.16 22.73
C VAL A 341 -5.99 -1.85 22.23
N ILE A 342 -5.37 -2.68 23.06
CA ILE A 342 -4.17 -3.41 22.70
C ILE A 342 -4.44 -4.34 21.52
N ALA A 343 -5.54 -5.12 21.56
CA ALA A 343 -5.93 -6.00 20.46
C ALA A 343 -6.17 -5.23 19.15
N GLN A 344 -6.86 -4.10 19.20
CA GLN A 344 -7.11 -3.26 18.04
C GLN A 344 -5.83 -2.63 17.48
N MET A 345 -4.92 -2.21 18.36
CA MET A 345 -3.60 -1.72 17.95
C MET A 345 -2.76 -2.80 17.29
N GLN A 346 -2.84 -4.03 17.78
CA GLN A 346 -2.14 -5.19 17.23
C GLN A 346 -2.68 -5.55 15.84
N GLU A 347 -4.00 -5.63 15.70
CA GLU A 347 -4.65 -6.10 14.48
C GLU A 347 -4.61 -5.06 13.35
N PHE A 348 -4.93 -3.82 13.64
CA PHE A 348 -5.16 -2.78 12.62
C PHE A 348 -4.09 -1.69 12.59
N GLY A 349 -3.19 -1.69 13.54
CA GLY A 349 -2.22 -0.62 13.76
C GLY A 349 -2.84 0.63 14.43
N PRO A 350 -2.00 1.47 15.01
CA PRO A 350 -2.42 2.54 15.91
C PRO A 350 -3.16 3.70 15.23
N ASN A 351 -2.89 3.94 13.96
CA ASN A 351 -3.55 4.99 13.16
C ASN A 351 -4.72 4.46 12.34
N SER A 352 -5.14 3.21 12.58
CA SER A 352 -6.31 2.67 11.87
C SER A 352 -7.59 3.33 12.38
N PRO A 353 -8.60 3.51 11.53
CA PRO A 353 -9.91 3.98 11.95
C PRO A 353 -10.52 3.13 13.07
N ALA A 354 -10.22 1.83 13.11
CA ALA A 354 -10.68 0.93 14.16
C ALA A 354 -10.09 1.29 15.52
N THR A 355 -8.75 1.44 15.59
CA THR A 355 -8.06 1.84 16.84
C THR A 355 -8.52 3.21 17.33
N ILE A 356 -8.65 4.18 16.44
CA ILE A 356 -9.10 5.54 16.77
C ILE A 356 -10.53 5.51 17.32
N ARG A 357 -11.42 4.69 16.78
CA ARG A 357 -12.79 4.52 17.27
C ARG A 357 -12.83 3.96 18.69
N VAL A 358 -12.03 2.92 18.96
CA VAL A 358 -11.94 2.32 20.30
C VAL A 358 -11.40 3.33 21.30
N LEU A 359 -10.35 4.08 20.96
CA LEU A 359 -9.79 5.13 21.80
C LEU A 359 -10.83 6.21 22.10
N PHE A 360 -11.58 6.66 21.07
CA PHE A 360 -12.64 7.63 21.24
C PHE A 360 -13.73 7.12 22.19
N SER A 361 -14.19 5.89 22.04
CA SER A 361 -15.18 5.26 22.90
C SER A 361 -14.71 5.20 24.35
N ILE A 362 -13.48 4.73 24.59
CA ILE A 362 -12.89 4.68 25.94
C ILE A 362 -12.80 6.07 26.54
N TYR A 363 -12.37 7.05 25.77
CA TYR A 363 -12.27 8.41 26.23
C TYR A 363 -13.63 8.99 26.63
N GLN A 364 -14.67 8.74 25.87
CA GLN A 364 -16.03 9.14 26.20
C GLN A 364 -16.53 8.47 27.48
N THR A 365 -16.26 7.19 27.66
CA THR A 365 -16.62 6.41 28.85
C THR A 365 -15.91 6.93 30.10
N LEU A 366 -14.63 7.30 30.00
CA LEU A 366 -13.84 7.78 31.13
C LEU A 366 -14.11 9.25 31.48
N SER A 367 -14.53 10.06 30.52
CA SER A 367 -14.71 11.52 30.66
C SER A 367 -15.72 11.91 31.76
N PRO A 368 -16.90 11.27 31.91
CA PRO A 368 -17.89 11.62 32.94
C PRO A 368 -17.38 11.49 34.37
N HIS A 369 -16.46 10.58 34.60
CA HIS A 369 -15.95 10.26 35.94
C HIS A 369 -14.75 11.14 36.36
N ARG A 370 -14.19 11.95 35.44
CA ARG A 370 -12.89 12.62 35.66
C ARG A 370 -12.89 14.13 35.53
N SER A 371 -14.01 14.79 35.48
CA SER A 371 -14.12 16.26 35.37
C SER A 371 -13.31 16.90 34.20
N ARG A 372 -13.01 16.13 33.14
CA ARG A 372 -12.27 16.60 31.97
C ARG A 372 -13.18 16.62 30.74
N GLU A 373 -13.00 17.61 29.88
CA GLU A 373 -13.72 17.65 28.61
C GLU A 373 -13.26 16.48 27.71
N PRO A 374 -14.21 15.84 27.00
CA PRO A 374 -13.86 14.79 26.04
C PRO A 374 -12.94 15.36 24.95
N VAL A 375 -12.03 14.53 24.41
CA VAL A 375 -11.19 14.91 23.29
C VAL A 375 -12.06 15.37 22.13
N PRO A 376 -11.82 16.55 21.57
CA PRO A 376 -12.57 17.03 20.43
C PRO A 376 -12.47 16.06 19.25
N LEU A 377 -13.60 15.74 18.62
CA LEU A 377 -13.64 14.85 17.45
C LEU A 377 -12.68 15.31 16.32
N SER A 378 -12.44 16.61 16.22
CA SER A 378 -11.52 17.20 15.25
C SER A 378 -10.05 16.83 15.45
N LEU A 379 -9.65 16.36 16.64
CA LEU A 379 -8.29 15.84 16.89
C LEU A 379 -8.14 14.37 16.47
N ILE A 380 -9.26 13.63 16.42
CA ILE A 380 -9.26 12.21 16.14
C ILE A 380 -9.58 11.95 14.66
N PHE A 381 -10.52 12.71 14.11
CA PHE A 381 -11.02 12.51 12.75
C PHE A 381 -10.74 13.72 11.87
N PRO A 382 -10.41 13.50 10.57
CA PRO A 382 -10.08 14.61 9.66
C PRO A 382 -11.27 15.53 9.36
N ASP A 383 -12.50 15.01 9.44
CA ASP A 383 -13.73 15.76 9.19
C ASP A 383 -14.94 15.09 9.87
N LYS A 384 -16.04 15.84 10.01
CA LYS A 384 -17.28 15.38 10.67
C LYS A 384 -17.94 14.18 9.96
N LEU A 385 -17.85 14.12 8.64
CA LEU A 385 -18.49 13.04 7.87
C LEU A 385 -17.73 11.73 8.02
N THR A 386 -16.40 11.80 8.00
CA THR A 386 -15.53 10.66 8.32
C THR A 386 -15.76 10.19 9.76
N ALA A 387 -15.86 11.10 10.71
CA ALA A 387 -16.18 10.78 12.10
C ALA A 387 -17.51 10.05 12.22
N LEU A 388 -18.58 10.55 11.61
CA LEU A 388 -19.91 9.92 11.66
C LEU A 388 -19.90 8.53 11.04
N ARG A 389 -19.25 8.36 9.87
CA ARG A 389 -19.11 7.05 9.22
C ARG A 389 -18.42 6.04 10.13
N ASP A 390 -17.29 6.44 10.67
CA ASP A 390 -16.42 5.53 11.43
C ASP A 390 -17.02 5.18 12.79
N LEU A 391 -17.67 6.15 13.46
CA LEU A 391 -18.40 5.91 14.69
C LEU A 391 -19.64 5.04 14.45
N ALA A 392 -20.38 5.22 13.35
CA ALA A 392 -21.52 4.38 13.00
C ALA A 392 -21.09 2.94 12.72
N ASN A 393 -20.05 2.74 11.90
CA ASN A 393 -19.50 1.41 11.64
C ASN A 393 -19.05 0.73 12.93
N TYR A 394 -18.42 1.47 13.85
CA TYR A 394 -18.04 0.95 15.15
C TYR A 394 -19.25 0.61 16.04
N TYR A 395 -20.24 1.49 16.09
CA TYR A 395 -21.42 1.32 16.96
C TYR A 395 -22.30 0.15 16.53
N TYR A 396 -22.47 -0.08 15.23
CA TYR A 396 -23.31 -1.13 14.67
C TYR A 396 -22.56 -2.44 14.37
N ASP A 397 -21.26 -2.50 14.63
CA ASP A 397 -20.50 -3.74 14.47
C ASP A 397 -20.76 -4.69 15.65
N ASP A 398 -21.63 -5.66 15.43
CA ASP A 398 -22.00 -6.68 16.42
C ASP A 398 -21.00 -7.83 16.52
N SER A 399 -19.96 -7.85 15.68
CA SER A 399 -18.95 -8.92 15.69
C SER A 399 -18.01 -8.86 16.90
N HIS A 400 -18.01 -7.74 17.64
CA HIS A 400 -17.11 -7.50 18.76
C HIS A 400 -17.86 -6.89 19.97
N GLU A 401 -17.47 -7.31 21.18
CA GLU A 401 -17.95 -6.74 22.45
C GLU A 401 -17.19 -5.44 22.79
N TYR A 402 -17.30 -4.42 21.93
CA TYR A 402 -16.63 -3.15 22.15
C TYR A 402 -17.43 -2.20 23.06
N PRO A 403 -16.76 -1.34 23.87
CA PRO A 403 -17.46 -0.28 24.61
C PRO A 403 -18.19 0.67 23.65
N ARG A 404 -19.47 0.91 23.88
CA ARG A 404 -20.31 1.77 23.00
C ARG A 404 -20.83 3.02 23.71
N GLU A 405 -20.51 3.18 24.99
CA GLU A 405 -20.97 4.31 25.80
C GLU A 405 -20.48 5.65 25.20
N GLY A 406 -21.38 6.61 25.08
CA GLY A 406 -21.10 7.93 24.50
C GLY A 406 -20.92 7.97 22.99
N VAL A 407 -20.80 6.83 22.30
CA VAL A 407 -20.63 6.79 20.85
C VAL A 407 -21.90 7.21 20.14
N PHE A 408 -23.04 6.74 20.60
CA PHE A 408 -24.34 7.08 19.99
C PHE A 408 -24.66 8.56 20.13
N GLU A 409 -24.39 9.17 21.28
CA GLU A 409 -24.57 10.61 21.53
C GLU A 409 -23.65 11.45 20.63
N ALA A 410 -22.41 11.00 20.43
CA ALA A 410 -21.48 11.66 19.51
C ALA A 410 -21.96 11.56 18.06
N MET A 411 -22.45 10.38 17.64
CA MET A 411 -23.06 10.18 16.32
C MET A 411 -24.25 11.10 16.10
N LYS A 412 -25.17 11.16 17.08
CA LYS A 412 -26.36 12.01 17.02
C LYS A 412 -25.98 13.47 16.85
N LYS A 413 -25.03 13.96 17.62
CA LYS A 413 -24.54 15.33 17.50
C LYS A 413 -23.93 15.63 16.12
N LEU A 414 -23.17 14.69 15.56
CA LEU A 414 -22.61 14.83 14.22
C LEU A 414 -23.68 14.79 13.13
N ASP A 415 -24.68 13.94 13.28
CA ASP A 415 -25.82 13.83 12.36
C ASP A 415 -26.63 15.11 12.33
N ASP A 416 -26.96 15.65 13.52
CA ASP A 416 -27.62 16.97 13.67
C ASP A 416 -26.77 18.11 13.05
N ASP A 417 -25.47 18.13 13.29
CA ASP A 417 -24.53 19.11 12.74
C ASP A 417 -24.43 19.05 11.20
N LEU A 418 -24.57 17.86 10.62
CA LEU A 418 -24.48 17.61 9.17
C LEU A 418 -25.84 17.77 8.47
N ALA A 419 -26.94 17.86 9.25
CA ALA A 419 -28.32 17.96 8.76
C ALA A 419 -28.64 16.94 7.67
N LEU A 420 -28.36 15.65 7.94
CA LEU A 420 -28.51 14.59 6.94
C LEU A 420 -29.99 14.24 6.72
N PRO A 421 -30.39 13.92 5.48
CA PRO A 421 -31.72 13.39 5.21
C PRO A 421 -31.88 12.02 5.88
N THR A 422 -33.11 11.68 6.26
CA THR A 422 -33.45 10.48 7.02
C THR A 422 -32.86 9.20 6.42
N GLU A 423 -32.85 9.10 5.10
CA GLU A 423 -32.36 7.91 4.38
C GLU A 423 -30.84 7.74 4.43
N LEU A 424 -30.11 8.84 4.69
CA LEU A 424 -28.64 8.85 4.76
C LEU A 424 -28.12 8.98 6.18
N SER A 425 -29.00 9.26 7.15
CA SER A 425 -28.66 9.36 8.56
C SER A 425 -28.46 7.96 9.17
N PRO A 426 -27.27 7.60 9.64
CA PRO A 426 -27.06 6.32 10.31
C PRO A 426 -27.70 6.26 11.70
N VAL A 427 -28.15 7.40 12.24
CA VAL A 427 -28.87 7.49 13.53
C VAL A 427 -30.35 7.21 13.36
N LEU A 428 -30.98 7.76 12.32
CA LEU A 428 -32.41 7.61 12.01
C LEU A 428 -32.70 6.34 11.22
N SER A 429 -31.77 5.92 10.38
CA SER A 429 -31.84 4.71 9.55
C SER A 429 -30.58 3.87 9.78
N PRO A 430 -30.55 3.01 10.81
CA PRO A 430 -29.40 2.17 11.10
C PRO A 430 -28.94 1.38 9.87
N PRO A 431 -27.64 1.41 9.53
CA PRO A 431 -27.14 0.74 8.34
C PRO A 431 -27.20 -0.79 8.52
N SER A 432 -27.61 -1.52 7.47
CA SER A 432 -27.53 -2.98 7.40
C SER A 432 -26.12 -3.47 7.04
N ASP A 433 -25.31 -2.60 6.48
CA ASP A 433 -23.96 -2.87 5.99
C ASP A 433 -22.97 -1.78 6.44
N ILE A 434 -21.67 -2.09 6.33
CA ILE A 434 -20.60 -1.15 6.62
C ILE A 434 -20.72 0.10 5.74
N LEU A 435 -20.77 1.28 6.33
CA LEU A 435 -20.80 2.56 5.62
C LEU A 435 -19.48 2.79 4.90
N THR A 436 -19.56 2.97 3.59
CA THR A 436 -18.41 3.06 2.68
C THR A 436 -18.17 4.49 2.19
N ARG A 437 -17.12 4.67 1.38
CA ARG A 437 -16.90 5.93 0.64
C ARG A 437 -18.07 6.27 -0.29
N LYS A 438 -18.80 5.28 -0.80
CA LYS A 438 -19.99 5.52 -1.63
C LYS A 438 -21.10 6.21 -0.85
N TRP A 439 -21.31 5.83 0.40
CA TRP A 439 -22.24 6.53 1.29
C TRP A 439 -21.84 7.99 1.48
N MET A 440 -20.55 8.29 1.71
CA MET A 440 -20.05 9.66 1.81
C MET A 440 -20.25 10.47 0.51
N GLN A 441 -20.06 9.84 -0.65
CA GLN A 441 -20.32 10.45 -1.95
C GLN A 441 -21.83 10.79 -2.15
N SER A 442 -22.72 9.90 -1.72
CA SER A 442 -24.16 10.13 -1.76
C SER A 442 -24.56 11.35 -0.95
N ILE A 443 -24.00 11.53 0.24
CA ILE A 443 -24.22 12.74 1.05
C ILE A 443 -23.69 13.99 0.35
N SER A 444 -22.48 13.95 -0.20
CA SER A 444 -21.90 15.07 -0.91
C SER A 444 -22.74 15.46 -2.13
N GLN A 445 -23.28 14.49 -2.86
CA GLN A 445 -24.20 14.72 -3.98
C GLN A 445 -25.52 15.32 -3.53
N HIS A 446 -26.08 14.86 -2.41
CA HIS A 446 -27.31 15.40 -1.83
C HIS A 446 -27.12 16.87 -1.43
N GLN A 447 -26.08 17.17 -0.67
CA GLN A 447 -25.75 18.56 -0.27
C GLN A 447 -25.48 19.49 -1.46
N PHE A 448 -24.88 18.97 -2.52
CA PHE A 448 -24.69 19.72 -3.77
C PHE A 448 -26.02 20.06 -4.46
N LYS A 449 -26.94 19.09 -4.53
CA LYS A 449 -28.29 19.28 -5.11
C LYS A 449 -29.11 20.29 -4.30
N GLU A 450 -29.08 20.24 -2.98
CA GLU A 450 -29.73 21.21 -2.12
C GLU A 450 -29.19 22.64 -2.35
N ARG A 451 -27.86 22.80 -2.40
CA ARG A 451 -27.22 24.09 -2.68
C ARG A 451 -27.50 24.62 -4.07
N SER A 452 -27.72 23.75 -5.04
CA SER A 452 -28.07 24.13 -6.42
C SER A 452 -29.57 24.36 -6.66
N GLY A 453 -30.42 24.21 -5.62
CA GLY A 453 -31.87 24.42 -5.73
C GLY A 453 -32.62 23.32 -6.50
N GLN A 454 -31.99 22.17 -6.75
CA GLN A 454 -32.61 21.06 -7.52
C GLN A 454 -33.50 20.13 -6.67
N LEU A 455 -33.60 20.36 -5.36
CA LEU A 455 -34.45 19.62 -4.42
C LEU A 455 -35.66 20.42 -3.90
N ALA A 456 -35.94 21.59 -4.49
CA ALA A 456 -37.03 22.48 -4.08
C ALA A 456 -38.27 22.41 -5.02
N GLU A 457 -38.49 21.26 -5.70
CA GLU A 457 -39.75 21.00 -6.43
C GLU A 457 -40.37 19.68 -5.94
#